data_b3a2047e950805d9234a61f036c84f65
#
_entry.id   b3a2047e950805d9234a61f036c84f65
#
_cell.length_a   1.000
_cell.length_b   1.000
_cell.length_c   1.000
_cell.angle_alpha   90.00
_cell.angle_beta   90.00
_cell.angle_gamma   90.00
#
_symmetry.space_group_name_H-M   'P 1'
#
loop_
_entity.id
_entity.type
_entity.pdbx_description
1 polymer ?
#
loop_
_entity_poly.entity_id
_entity_poly.type
_entity_poly.pdbx_seq_one_letter_code
_entity_poly.pdbx_strand_id
1 'polypeptide(L)'
;MLEVGTKAPEFSLPDKDGNIVSLSDFLGKKVVLYFYPKDNTPGCTRQACAFAAAYEGFKANNVVVIGISKDSITSHQKFAQKYDLPFILLSDPELQAIQSYGVWQEKKLYGKVSYGVVRTTFIIDELGNIEKIMPKVKPDTNAAEILRYLGE
;
A
#
# COMPACT_ATOMS: atom_id res chain seq x y z
N MET A 1 0.51 -18.56 -1.52
CA MET A 1 -0.45 -17.45 -1.25
C MET A 1 -0.41 -17.08 0.22
N LEU A 2 -0.37 -15.79 0.51
CA LEU A 2 -0.34 -15.33 1.89
C LEU A 2 -1.70 -15.53 2.57
N GLU A 3 -1.67 -15.82 3.86
CA GLU A 3 -2.88 -16.06 4.64
C GLU A 3 -2.89 -15.21 5.89
N VAL A 4 -4.10 -14.88 6.35
CA VAL A 4 -4.32 -14.21 7.63
C VAL A 4 -3.72 -15.07 8.76
N GLY A 5 -3.07 -14.43 9.72
CA GLY A 5 -2.41 -15.10 10.83
C GLY A 5 -0.96 -15.47 10.58
N THR A 6 -0.48 -15.35 9.35
CA THR A 6 0.93 -15.65 9.03
C THR A 6 1.77 -14.37 9.07
N LYS A 7 3.08 -14.53 9.20
CA LYS A 7 4.00 -13.40 9.24
C LYS A 7 4.00 -12.65 7.90
N ALA A 8 3.84 -11.34 7.94
CA ALA A 8 3.95 -10.50 6.76
C ALA A 8 5.40 -10.51 6.24
N PRO A 9 5.62 -10.71 4.93
CA PRO A 9 6.98 -10.67 4.37
C PRO A 9 7.68 -9.35 4.67
N GLU A 10 8.93 -9.45 5.15
CA GLU A 10 9.75 -8.27 5.39
C GLU A 10 10.16 -7.63 4.07
N PHE A 11 10.35 -6.33 4.08
CA PHE A 11 10.89 -5.59 2.95
C PHE A 11 11.72 -4.41 3.46
N SER A 12 12.60 -3.92 2.61
CA SER A 12 13.37 -2.69 2.83
C SER A 12 13.42 -1.95 1.50
N LEU A 13 12.72 -0.84 1.42
CA LEU A 13 12.52 -0.10 0.17
C LEU A 13 12.69 1.40 0.42
N PRO A 14 13.17 2.16 -0.59
CA PRO A 14 13.32 3.60 -0.42
C PRO A 14 11.97 4.33 -0.48
N ASP A 15 11.84 5.33 0.36
CA ASP A 15 10.70 6.25 0.32
C ASP A 15 10.93 7.37 -0.70
N LYS A 16 10.04 8.37 -0.72
CA LYS A 16 10.12 9.49 -1.66
C LYS A 16 11.36 10.39 -1.48
N ASP A 17 12.02 10.28 -0.34
CA ASP A 17 13.23 11.06 -0.03
C ASP A 17 14.50 10.21 -0.12
N GLY A 18 14.37 8.95 -0.56
CA GLY A 18 15.48 8.02 -0.68
C GLY A 18 15.88 7.32 0.61
N ASN A 19 15.16 7.54 1.70
CA ASN A 19 15.42 6.87 2.97
C ASN A 19 14.86 5.46 2.93
N ILE A 20 15.64 4.48 3.40
CA ILE A 20 15.20 3.09 3.42
C ILE A 20 14.21 2.87 4.57
N VAL A 21 13.06 2.30 4.24
CA VAL A 21 11.99 1.99 5.18
C VAL A 21 11.77 0.48 5.17
N SER A 22 11.79 -0.12 6.33
CA SER A 22 11.55 -1.55 6.51
C SER A 22 10.25 -1.78 7.27
N LEU A 23 9.55 -2.87 6.97
CA LEU A 23 8.32 -3.21 7.68
C LEU A 23 8.57 -3.35 9.18
N SER A 24 9.70 -3.96 9.56
CA SER A 24 10.07 -4.16 10.97
C SER A 24 10.26 -2.86 11.74
N ASP A 25 10.43 -1.72 11.07
CA ASP A 25 10.51 -0.41 11.73
C ASP A 25 9.22 -0.04 12.46
N PHE A 26 8.12 -0.70 12.11
CA PHE A 26 6.79 -0.36 12.63
C PHE A 26 6.22 -1.39 13.60
N LEU A 27 7.05 -2.32 14.08
CA LEU A 27 6.61 -3.26 15.14
C LEU A 27 6.07 -2.47 16.34
N GLY A 28 4.95 -2.91 16.87
CA GLY A 28 4.22 -2.19 17.92
C GLY A 28 3.11 -1.29 17.40
N LYS A 29 3.02 -1.13 16.08
CA LYS A 29 1.95 -0.36 15.43
C LYS A 29 1.28 -1.20 14.37
N LYS A 30 0.01 -0.93 14.11
CA LYS A 30 -0.66 -1.52 12.95
C LYS A 30 -0.22 -0.80 11.68
N VAL A 31 -0.10 -1.57 10.58
CA VAL A 31 0.27 -1.03 9.28
C VAL A 31 -0.83 -1.36 8.28
N VAL A 32 -1.30 -0.33 7.58
CA VAL A 32 -2.13 -0.49 6.39
C VAL A 32 -1.18 -0.40 5.20
N LEU A 33 -0.94 -1.53 4.56
CA LEU A 33 -0.02 -1.65 3.44
C LEU A 33 -0.84 -1.86 2.17
N TYR A 34 -0.83 -0.88 1.27
CA TYR A 34 -1.57 -1.04 0.04
C TYR A 34 -0.66 -0.99 -1.19
N PHE A 35 -0.97 -1.85 -2.15
CA PHE A 35 -0.27 -1.95 -3.43
C PHE A 35 -1.15 -1.37 -4.52
N TYR A 36 -0.59 -0.53 -5.38
CA TYR A 36 -1.32 0.11 -6.46
C TYR A 36 -0.50 0.15 -7.74
N PRO A 37 -1.15 0.20 -8.91
CA PRO A 37 -0.44 0.03 -10.18
C PRO A 37 0.51 1.15 -10.57
N LYS A 38 0.09 2.42 -10.43
CA LYS A 38 0.89 3.52 -10.97
C LYS A 38 0.49 4.87 -10.40
N ASP A 39 1.50 5.68 -10.03
CA ASP A 39 1.32 7.05 -9.59
C ASP A 39 0.55 7.89 -10.61
N ASN A 40 -0.23 8.81 -10.11
CA ASN A 40 -0.89 9.86 -10.89
C ASN A 40 -1.83 9.33 -11.99
N THR A 41 -2.36 8.14 -11.82
CA THR A 41 -3.46 7.61 -12.62
C THR A 41 -4.77 7.89 -11.90
N PRO A 42 -5.93 7.96 -12.60
CA PRO A 42 -7.19 8.37 -11.95
C PRO A 42 -7.57 7.55 -10.72
N GLY A 43 -7.57 6.23 -10.81
CA GLY A 43 -7.93 5.36 -9.67
C GLY A 43 -6.94 5.45 -8.54
N CYS A 44 -5.63 5.41 -8.84
CA CYS A 44 -4.59 5.48 -7.82
C CYS A 44 -4.58 6.84 -7.12
N THR A 45 -4.87 7.91 -7.86
CA THR A 45 -5.00 9.25 -7.29
C THR A 45 -6.19 9.34 -6.34
N ARG A 46 -7.35 8.80 -6.73
CA ARG A 46 -8.53 8.79 -5.85
C ARG A 46 -8.27 7.99 -4.57
N GLN A 47 -7.62 6.83 -4.69
CA GLN A 47 -7.27 6.03 -3.52
C GLN A 47 -6.31 6.77 -2.58
N ALA A 48 -5.25 7.36 -3.12
CA ALA A 48 -4.27 8.11 -2.34
C ALA A 48 -4.92 9.32 -1.65
N CYS A 49 -5.75 10.07 -2.36
CA CYS A 49 -6.45 11.21 -1.79
C CYS A 49 -7.45 10.79 -0.70
N ALA A 50 -8.10 9.64 -0.85
CA ALA A 50 -8.98 9.10 0.19
C ALA A 50 -8.21 8.74 1.46
N PHE A 51 -7.03 8.11 1.33
CA PHE A 51 -6.16 7.86 2.47
C PHE A 51 -5.68 9.16 3.10
N ALA A 52 -5.32 10.16 2.30
CA ALA A 52 -4.89 11.47 2.81
C ALA A 52 -6.00 12.15 3.59
N ALA A 53 -7.23 12.13 3.09
CA ALA A 53 -8.38 12.70 3.79
C ALA A 53 -8.69 11.99 5.10
N ALA A 54 -8.40 10.70 5.19
CA ALA A 54 -8.63 9.87 6.37
C ALA A 54 -7.42 9.80 7.31
N TYR A 55 -6.32 10.47 6.97
CA TYR A 55 -5.03 10.29 7.64
C TYR A 55 -5.09 10.54 9.16
N GLU A 56 -5.79 11.57 9.59
CA GLU A 56 -5.90 11.88 11.03
C GLU A 56 -6.60 10.74 11.79
N GLY A 57 -7.57 10.08 11.16
CA GLY A 57 -8.24 8.92 11.74
C GLY A 57 -7.29 7.73 11.91
N PHE A 58 -6.45 7.46 10.91
CA PHE A 58 -5.43 6.41 11.01
C PHE A 58 -4.43 6.74 12.11
N LYS A 59 -3.95 7.96 12.13
CA LYS A 59 -2.98 8.43 13.11
C LYS A 59 -3.55 8.33 14.53
N ALA A 60 -4.81 8.72 14.72
CA ALA A 60 -5.49 8.63 16.02
C ALA A 60 -5.60 7.19 16.52
N ASN A 61 -5.65 6.20 15.62
CA ASN A 61 -5.68 4.78 15.96
C ASN A 61 -4.29 4.14 16.02
N ASN A 62 -3.22 4.95 15.95
CA ASN A 62 -1.84 4.47 15.95
C ASN A 62 -1.54 3.54 14.77
N VAL A 63 -2.06 3.88 13.60
CA VAL A 63 -1.92 3.09 12.37
C VAL A 63 -1.07 3.85 11.37
N VAL A 64 -0.10 3.14 10.79
CA VAL A 64 0.78 3.67 9.73
C VAL A 64 0.22 3.26 8.37
N VAL A 65 0.17 4.20 7.43
CA VAL A 65 -0.27 3.93 6.05
C VAL A 65 0.95 3.93 5.14
N ILE A 66 1.12 2.84 4.38
CA ILE A 66 2.22 2.69 3.42
C ILE A 66 1.64 2.28 2.07
N GLY A 67 1.93 3.05 1.02
CA GLY A 67 1.61 2.69 -0.34
C GLY A 67 2.86 2.22 -1.08
N ILE A 68 2.75 1.14 -1.85
CA ILE A 68 3.86 0.59 -2.64
C ILE A 68 3.42 0.46 -4.11
N SER A 69 4.27 0.96 -5.00
CA SER A 69 4.16 0.72 -6.43
C SER A 69 5.56 0.52 -7.01
N LYS A 70 5.62 0.17 -8.29
CA LYS A 70 6.90 0.01 -8.98
C LYS A 70 7.46 1.33 -9.51
N ASP A 71 6.79 2.44 -9.25
CA ASP A 71 7.26 3.75 -9.69
C ASP A 71 8.55 4.15 -8.99
N SER A 72 9.27 5.09 -9.62
CA SER A 72 10.55 5.59 -9.10
C SER A 72 10.36 6.52 -7.91
N ILE A 73 11.45 6.75 -7.18
CA ILE A 73 11.48 7.73 -6.09
C ILE A 73 11.04 9.11 -6.60
N THR A 74 11.54 9.52 -7.76
CA THR A 74 11.18 10.82 -8.36
C THR A 74 9.68 10.90 -8.65
N SER A 75 9.09 9.83 -9.17
CA SER A 75 7.64 9.77 -9.42
C SER A 75 6.86 9.94 -8.11
N HIS A 76 7.26 9.25 -7.07
CA HIS A 76 6.63 9.36 -5.75
C HIS A 76 6.74 10.76 -5.16
N GLN A 77 7.90 11.42 -5.32
CA GLN A 77 8.06 12.80 -4.87
C GLN A 77 7.04 13.72 -5.54
N LYS A 78 6.91 13.62 -6.85
CA LYS A 78 5.98 14.45 -7.62
C LYS A 78 4.53 14.17 -7.26
N PHE A 79 4.19 12.90 -7.10
CA PHE A 79 2.84 12.47 -6.74
C PHE A 79 2.45 12.97 -5.35
N ALA A 80 3.31 12.75 -4.38
CA ALA A 80 3.08 13.19 -2.99
C ALA A 80 2.98 14.71 -2.90
N GLN A 81 3.81 15.43 -3.64
CA GLN A 81 3.80 16.90 -3.65
C GLN A 81 2.51 17.43 -4.30
N LYS A 82 2.13 16.86 -5.44
CA LYS A 82 0.96 17.31 -6.20
C LYS A 82 -0.33 17.19 -5.40
N TYR A 83 -0.48 16.12 -4.62
CA TYR A 83 -1.71 15.84 -3.87
C TYR A 83 -1.54 15.97 -2.36
N ASP A 84 -0.39 16.47 -1.91
CA ASP A 84 -0.11 16.71 -0.50
C ASP A 84 -0.35 15.46 0.35
N LEU A 85 0.24 14.34 -0.07
CA LEU A 85 0.05 13.05 0.58
C LEU A 85 0.90 12.96 1.86
N PRO A 86 0.28 12.77 3.03
CA PRO A 86 1.01 12.81 4.31
C PRO A 86 1.58 11.45 4.75
N PHE A 87 1.31 10.39 4.02
CA PHE A 87 1.73 9.03 4.39
C PHE A 87 2.93 8.56 3.55
N ILE A 88 3.43 7.36 3.87
CA ILE A 88 4.63 6.81 3.26
C ILE A 88 4.33 6.20 1.90
N LEU A 89 5.13 6.54 0.89
CA LEU A 89 5.14 5.89 -0.41
C LEU A 89 6.50 5.25 -0.63
N LEU A 90 6.52 3.96 -0.99
CA LEU A 90 7.76 3.21 -1.21
C LEU A 90 7.88 2.81 -2.67
N SER A 91 9.11 2.91 -3.17
CA SER A 91 9.46 2.59 -4.56
C SER A 91 9.98 1.16 -4.65
N ASP A 92 9.33 0.33 -5.49
CA ASP A 92 9.66 -1.08 -5.65
C ASP A 92 9.81 -1.45 -7.15
N PRO A 93 10.77 -0.81 -7.88
CA PRO A 93 10.91 -1.07 -9.31
C PRO A 93 11.37 -2.49 -9.64
N GLU A 94 12.00 -3.18 -8.70
CA GLU A 94 12.46 -4.55 -8.87
C GLU A 94 11.42 -5.58 -8.42
N LEU A 95 10.24 -5.14 -8.02
CA LEU A 95 9.10 -5.99 -7.65
C LEU A 95 9.39 -6.89 -6.45
N GLN A 96 10.24 -6.46 -5.52
CA GLN A 96 10.61 -7.25 -4.34
C GLN A 96 9.40 -7.54 -3.45
N ALA A 97 8.78 -6.50 -2.91
CA ALA A 97 7.59 -6.64 -2.07
C ALA A 97 6.36 -7.00 -2.91
N ILE A 98 6.24 -6.42 -4.10
CA ILE A 98 5.13 -6.68 -5.00
C ILE A 98 5.00 -8.18 -5.29
N GLN A 99 6.12 -8.88 -5.51
CA GLN A 99 6.10 -10.33 -5.73
C GLN A 99 5.94 -11.12 -4.43
N SER A 100 6.63 -10.73 -3.36
CA SER A 100 6.54 -11.48 -2.09
C SER A 100 5.14 -11.41 -1.47
N TYR A 101 4.38 -10.35 -1.76
CA TYR A 101 2.99 -10.23 -1.30
C TYR A 101 1.98 -10.81 -2.30
N GLY A 102 2.45 -11.34 -3.43
CA GLY A 102 1.58 -12.03 -4.39
C GLY A 102 0.66 -11.13 -5.20
N VAL A 103 0.94 -9.85 -5.29
CA VAL A 103 0.07 -8.89 -5.98
C VAL A 103 0.49 -8.61 -7.42
N TRP A 104 1.59 -9.22 -7.89
CA TRP A 104 2.02 -9.17 -9.28
C TRP A 104 1.36 -10.33 -10.01
N GLN A 105 0.34 -10.06 -10.80
CA GLN A 105 -0.49 -11.08 -11.38
C GLN A 105 -0.72 -10.87 -12.87
N GLU A 106 -1.04 -11.98 -13.55
CA GLU A 106 -1.41 -11.98 -14.96
C GLU A 106 -2.73 -11.25 -15.16
N LYS A 107 -2.77 -10.35 -16.12
CA LYS A 107 -3.97 -9.62 -16.53
C LYS A 107 -4.22 -9.88 -18.01
N LYS A 108 -5.46 -10.26 -18.35
CA LYS A 108 -5.89 -10.43 -19.73
C LYS A 108 -6.79 -9.28 -20.14
N LEU A 109 -6.45 -8.62 -21.25
CA LEU A 109 -7.26 -7.56 -21.80
C LEU A 109 -7.25 -7.66 -23.32
N TYR A 110 -8.41 -7.82 -23.92
CA TYR A 110 -8.58 -7.98 -25.37
C TYR A 110 -7.69 -9.09 -25.95
N GLY A 111 -7.62 -10.23 -25.28
CA GLY A 111 -6.81 -11.37 -25.71
C GLY A 111 -5.31 -11.24 -25.49
N LYS A 112 -4.86 -10.11 -24.99
CA LYS A 112 -3.44 -9.91 -24.64
C LYS A 112 -3.20 -10.22 -23.17
N VAL A 113 -2.10 -10.94 -22.91
CA VAL A 113 -1.66 -11.27 -21.57
C VAL A 113 -0.56 -10.31 -21.16
N SER A 114 -0.73 -9.66 -20.01
CA SER A 114 0.29 -8.82 -19.41
C SER A 114 0.31 -9.06 -17.92
N TYR A 115 1.37 -8.61 -17.25
CA TYR A 115 1.47 -8.69 -15.79
C TYR A 115 1.37 -7.29 -15.20
N GLY A 116 0.77 -7.21 -14.04
CA GLY A 116 0.64 -5.93 -13.35
C GLY A 116 0.25 -6.11 -11.89
N VAL A 117 0.25 -5.00 -11.16
CA VAL A 117 -0.15 -4.98 -9.76
C VAL A 117 -1.67 -5.04 -9.66
N VAL A 118 -2.18 -6.02 -8.92
CA VAL A 118 -3.58 -6.09 -8.54
C VAL A 118 -3.73 -5.27 -7.26
N ARG A 119 -4.61 -4.26 -7.29
CA ARG A 119 -4.84 -3.33 -6.17
C ARG A 119 -5.30 -4.12 -4.95
N THR A 120 -4.39 -4.25 -3.96
CA THR A 120 -4.60 -5.09 -2.78
C THR A 120 -4.13 -4.36 -1.55
N THR A 121 -4.88 -4.48 -0.45
CA THR A 121 -4.50 -3.90 0.84
C THR A 121 -4.35 -4.99 1.87
N PHE A 122 -3.28 -4.89 2.66
CA PHE A 122 -3.02 -5.77 3.79
C PHE A 122 -3.06 -4.95 5.06
N ILE A 123 -3.70 -5.46 6.10
CA ILE A 123 -3.60 -4.90 7.44
C ILE A 123 -2.69 -5.82 8.24
N ILE A 124 -1.62 -5.24 8.79
CA ILE A 124 -0.59 -5.96 9.52
C ILE A 124 -0.67 -5.53 10.98
N ASP A 125 -0.70 -6.49 11.88
CA ASP A 125 -0.85 -6.20 13.31
C ASP A 125 0.47 -5.75 13.94
N GLU A 126 0.41 -5.44 15.23
CA GLU A 126 1.55 -4.91 15.99
C GLU A 126 2.71 -5.90 16.15
N LEU A 127 2.45 -7.19 15.91
CA LEU A 127 3.46 -8.25 15.97
C LEU A 127 4.05 -8.56 14.60
N GLY A 128 3.59 -7.90 13.53
CA GLY A 128 4.08 -8.14 12.18
C GLY A 128 3.36 -9.27 11.45
N ASN A 129 2.21 -9.71 11.95
CA ASN A 129 1.42 -10.74 11.32
C ASN A 129 0.29 -10.13 10.49
N ILE A 130 -0.11 -10.82 9.41
CA ILE A 130 -1.20 -10.37 8.57
C ILE A 130 -2.53 -10.55 9.31
N GLU A 131 -3.20 -9.44 9.56
CA GLU A 131 -4.49 -9.41 10.25
C GLU A 131 -5.66 -9.52 9.26
N LYS A 132 -5.53 -8.91 8.09
CA LYS A 132 -6.58 -8.87 7.08
C LYS A 132 -5.99 -8.70 5.69
N ILE A 133 -6.59 -9.36 4.70
CA ILE A 133 -6.23 -9.23 3.29
C ILE A 133 -7.46 -8.75 2.52
N MET A 134 -7.31 -7.67 1.77
CA MET A 134 -8.39 -7.07 0.99
C MET A 134 -7.95 -7.03 -0.49
N PRO A 135 -8.24 -8.09 -1.27
CA PRO A 135 -7.86 -8.11 -2.69
C PRO A 135 -8.84 -7.31 -3.54
N LYS A 136 -8.36 -6.81 -4.67
CA LYS A 136 -9.17 -6.10 -5.66
C LYS A 136 -10.01 -4.98 -5.06
N VAL A 137 -9.39 -4.18 -4.20
CA VAL A 137 -10.09 -3.10 -3.51
C VAL A 137 -10.51 -2.00 -4.48
N LYS A 138 -11.61 -1.33 -4.14
CA LYS A 138 -12.08 -0.16 -4.88
C LYS A 138 -11.36 1.09 -4.37
N PRO A 139 -10.74 1.87 -5.27
CA PRO A 139 -9.96 3.03 -4.84
C PRO A 139 -10.76 4.06 -4.05
N ASP A 140 -12.04 4.23 -4.37
CA ASP A 140 -12.86 5.28 -3.78
C ASP A 140 -13.30 4.99 -2.34
N THR A 141 -13.40 3.71 -1.95
CA THR A 141 -14.00 3.30 -0.68
C THR A 141 -13.04 2.59 0.26
N ASN A 142 -11.86 2.18 -0.22
CA ASN A 142 -10.93 1.35 0.55
C ASN A 142 -10.53 1.99 1.88
N ALA A 143 -10.12 3.28 1.86
CA ALA A 143 -9.71 3.97 3.08
C ALA A 143 -10.82 4.03 4.13
N ALA A 144 -12.05 4.35 3.72
CA ALA A 144 -13.19 4.43 4.62
C ALA A 144 -13.56 3.06 5.20
N GLU A 145 -13.48 2.01 4.39
CA GLU A 145 -13.74 0.63 4.84
C GLU A 145 -12.73 0.22 5.92
N ILE A 146 -11.47 0.55 5.73
CA ILE A 146 -10.42 0.23 6.70
C ILE A 146 -10.63 1.00 8.00
N LEU A 147 -10.92 2.30 7.92
CA LEU A 147 -11.20 3.10 9.12
C LEU A 147 -12.36 2.54 9.92
N ARG A 148 -13.42 2.12 9.22
CA ARG A 148 -14.59 1.50 9.88
C ARG A 148 -14.17 0.21 10.59
N TYR A 149 -13.40 -0.63 9.93
CA TYR A 149 -12.89 -1.87 10.49
C TYR A 149 -12.04 -1.61 11.74
N LEU A 150 -11.15 -0.62 11.69
CA LEU A 150 -10.24 -0.31 12.80
C LEU A 150 -10.95 0.37 13.99
N GLY A 151 -12.01 1.13 13.72
CA GLY A 151 -12.74 1.87 14.74
C GLY A 151 -13.77 1.06 15.51
N GLU A 152 -13.97 -0.18 15.12
CA GLU A 152 -14.97 -1.05 15.75
C GLU A 152 -14.37 -2.06 16.71
#